data_dc4d89539b75fe8723cacfe541d74cd7
#
_entry.id   dc4d89539b75fe8723cacfe541d74cd7
#
_cell.length_a   1.000
_cell.length_b   1.000
_cell.length_c   1.000
_cell.angle_alpha   90.00
_cell.angle_beta   90.00
_cell.angle_gamma   90.00
#
_symmetry.space_group_name_H-M   'P 1'
#
loop_
_entity.id
_entity.type
_entity.pdbx_description
1 polymer ?
#
loop_
_entity_poly.entity_id
_entity_poly.type
_entity_poly.pdbx_seq_one_letter_code
_entity_poly.pdbx_strand_id
1 'polypeptide(L)'
;ERILVSGDNRHVSYNEPKAMQEYLVTHAVAPQDVVVDYAGRSTYETCMRAKDVFGLQRAVLVSQGYHLPRALYIANSLGLDSVGMAGDLRLKPKADYQSVREWAAEVKAFLNLKYFPPDVLLGDMKPIK
;
A
#
# COMPACT_ATOMS: atom_id res chain seq x y z
N GLU A 1 1.98 -14.88 -11.09
CA GLU A 1 1.99 -13.90 -9.98
C GLU A 1 1.55 -12.54 -10.53
N ARG A 2 0.87 -11.74 -9.70
CA ARG A 2 0.40 -10.43 -10.11
C ARG A 2 0.88 -9.34 -9.16
N ILE A 3 1.06 -8.14 -9.68
CA ILE A 3 1.51 -6.98 -8.93
C ILE A 3 0.34 -6.01 -8.85
N LEU A 4 -0.09 -5.67 -7.62
CA LEU A 4 -1.03 -4.60 -7.37
C LEU A 4 -0.24 -3.32 -7.03
N VAL A 5 -0.34 -2.30 -7.87
CA VAL A 5 0.19 -0.96 -7.59
C VAL A 5 -0.95 -0.08 -7.10
N SER A 6 -0.82 0.46 -5.90
CA SER A 6 -1.86 1.27 -5.26
C SER A 6 -1.29 2.61 -4.82
N GLY A 7 -2.02 3.67 -5.06
CA GLY A 7 -1.63 5.03 -4.70
C GLY A 7 -2.74 6.04 -4.90
N ASP A 8 -2.44 7.30 -4.54
CA ASP A 8 -3.38 8.41 -4.61
C ASP A 8 -3.36 9.07 -5.99
N ASN A 9 -4.54 9.25 -6.58
CA ASN A 9 -4.74 9.90 -7.87
C ASN A 9 -5.38 11.30 -7.75
N ARG A 10 -5.37 11.92 -6.54
CA ARG A 10 -6.02 13.23 -6.33
C ARG A 10 -5.25 14.41 -6.91
N HIS A 11 -3.97 14.25 -7.20
CA HIS A 11 -3.15 15.30 -7.81
C HIS A 11 -3.23 15.25 -9.33
N VAL A 12 -3.79 16.29 -9.94
CA VAL A 12 -3.98 16.40 -11.39
C VAL A 12 -2.64 16.35 -12.17
N SER A 13 -1.55 16.75 -11.51
CA SER A 13 -0.21 16.82 -12.12
C SER A 13 0.61 15.53 -12.03
N TYR A 14 0.23 14.57 -11.18
CA TYR A 14 1.00 13.35 -10.98
C TYR A 14 0.12 12.17 -10.57
N ASN A 15 0.08 11.18 -11.44
CA ASN A 15 -0.64 9.92 -11.21
C ASN A 15 0.37 8.86 -10.78
N GLU A 16 0.56 8.71 -9.48
CA GLU A 16 1.54 7.80 -8.91
C GLU A 16 1.34 6.34 -9.34
N PRO A 17 0.13 5.74 -9.25
CA PRO A 17 -0.05 4.35 -9.67
C PRO A 17 0.25 4.12 -11.16
N LYS A 18 -0.06 5.09 -12.01
CA LYS A 18 0.25 5.00 -13.44
C LYS A 18 1.75 5.03 -13.68
N ALA A 19 2.48 5.91 -13.02
CA ALA A 19 3.94 5.97 -13.13
C ALA A 19 4.60 4.67 -12.65
N MET A 20 4.09 4.07 -11.57
CA MET A 20 4.54 2.76 -11.09
C MET A 20 4.28 1.65 -12.11
N GLN A 21 3.10 1.63 -12.73
CA GLN A 21 2.76 0.67 -13.79
C GLN A 21 3.70 0.82 -14.99
N GLU A 22 3.90 2.03 -15.48
CA GLU A 22 4.79 2.31 -16.61
C GLU A 22 6.23 1.88 -16.31
N TYR A 23 6.72 2.14 -15.10
CA TYR A 23 8.04 1.70 -14.66
C TYR A 23 8.16 0.17 -14.68
N LEU A 24 7.20 -0.55 -14.12
CA LEU A 24 7.22 -2.02 -14.10
C LEU A 24 7.20 -2.60 -15.52
N VAL A 25 6.36 -2.07 -16.39
CA VAL A 25 6.27 -2.54 -17.79
C VAL A 25 7.56 -2.29 -18.55
N THR A 26 8.21 -1.14 -18.36
CA THR A 26 9.51 -0.85 -18.99
C THR A 26 10.65 -1.72 -18.42
N HIS A 27 10.45 -2.34 -17.25
CA HIS A 27 11.39 -3.27 -16.62
C HIS A 27 10.96 -4.75 -16.79
N ALA A 28 10.35 -5.06 -17.91
CA ALA A 28 10.00 -6.41 -18.36
C ALA A 28 8.90 -7.14 -17.54
N VAL A 29 8.09 -6.41 -16.79
CA VAL A 29 6.85 -6.97 -16.22
C VAL A 29 5.76 -6.92 -17.29
N ALA A 30 5.09 -8.05 -17.53
CA ALA A 30 4.02 -8.10 -18.52
C ALA A 30 2.84 -7.20 -18.09
N PRO A 31 2.29 -6.35 -18.98
CA PRO A 31 1.23 -5.41 -18.62
C PRO A 31 0.00 -6.06 -17.98
N GLN A 32 -0.34 -7.28 -18.40
CA GLN A 32 -1.47 -8.06 -17.85
C GLN A 32 -1.25 -8.53 -16.41
N ASP A 33 0.01 -8.51 -15.92
CA ASP A 33 0.35 -8.90 -14.56
C ASP A 33 0.37 -7.71 -13.59
N VAL A 34 0.19 -6.48 -14.10
CA VAL A 34 0.12 -5.27 -13.29
C VAL A 34 -1.32 -4.79 -13.18
N VAL A 35 -1.85 -4.82 -11.96
CA VAL A 35 -3.17 -4.29 -11.62
C VAL A 35 -3.00 -2.95 -10.94
N VAL A 36 -3.82 -1.96 -11.31
CA VAL A 36 -3.69 -0.60 -10.80
C VAL A 36 -4.87 -0.23 -9.93
N ASP A 37 -4.58 0.23 -8.72
CA ASP A 37 -5.53 0.81 -7.79
C ASP A 37 -5.28 2.32 -7.65
N TYR A 38 -6.24 3.12 -8.11
CA TYR A 38 -6.18 4.59 -8.06
C TYR A 38 -6.80 5.21 -6.81
N ALA A 39 -7.30 4.39 -5.90
CA ALA A 39 -8.03 4.86 -4.72
C ALA A 39 -7.34 4.53 -3.39
N GLY A 40 -6.10 4.08 -3.41
CA GLY A 40 -5.29 3.83 -2.21
C GLY A 40 -4.69 5.12 -1.64
N ARG A 41 -5.52 5.91 -0.95
CA ARG A 41 -5.14 7.23 -0.40
C ARG A 41 -4.32 7.16 0.88
N SER A 42 -4.35 6.02 1.55
CA SER A 42 -3.61 5.74 2.77
C SER A 42 -3.24 4.26 2.82
N THR A 43 -2.29 3.90 3.67
CA THR A 43 -1.91 2.50 3.88
C THR A 43 -3.09 1.64 4.33
N TYR A 44 -3.96 2.18 5.18
CA TYR A 44 -5.17 1.51 5.62
C TYR A 44 -6.11 1.20 4.44
N GLU A 45 -6.41 2.21 3.61
CA GLU A 45 -7.27 2.05 2.43
C GLU A 45 -6.66 1.07 1.43
N THR A 46 -5.36 1.18 1.16
CA THR A 46 -4.65 0.25 0.27
C THR A 46 -4.80 -1.21 0.73
N CYS A 47 -4.55 -1.48 2.02
CA CYS A 47 -4.67 -2.84 2.56
C CYS A 47 -6.12 -3.34 2.56
N MET A 48 -7.08 -2.49 2.93
CA MET A 48 -8.48 -2.87 2.92
C MET A 48 -8.97 -3.13 1.50
N ARG A 49 -8.61 -2.28 0.55
CA ARG A 49 -8.97 -2.46 -0.86
C ARG A 49 -8.30 -3.68 -1.49
N ALA A 50 -7.03 -3.95 -1.16
CA ALA A 50 -6.35 -5.17 -1.59
C ALA A 50 -7.13 -6.43 -1.22
N LYS A 51 -7.67 -6.46 0.00
CA LYS A 51 -8.48 -7.57 0.48
C LYS A 51 -9.90 -7.56 -0.11
N ASP A 52 -10.65 -6.47 0.07
CA ASP A 52 -12.10 -6.44 -0.14
C ASP A 52 -12.49 -6.13 -1.59
N VAL A 53 -11.66 -5.40 -2.32
CA VAL A 53 -11.91 -5.08 -3.74
C VAL A 53 -11.19 -6.07 -4.65
N PHE A 54 -9.92 -6.32 -4.38
CA PHE A 54 -9.08 -7.17 -5.23
C PHE A 54 -9.04 -8.65 -4.79
N GLY A 55 -9.67 -8.98 -3.67
CA GLY A 55 -9.86 -10.37 -3.21
C GLY A 55 -8.60 -11.05 -2.71
N LEU A 56 -7.56 -10.29 -2.37
CA LEU A 56 -6.30 -10.87 -1.91
C LEU A 56 -6.44 -11.39 -0.47
N GLN A 57 -5.96 -12.60 -0.25
CA GLN A 57 -5.88 -13.20 1.08
C GLN A 57 -4.44 -13.17 1.61
N ARG A 58 -3.46 -13.21 0.72
CA ARG A 58 -2.03 -13.15 1.04
C ARG A 58 -1.32 -12.19 0.10
N ALA A 59 -0.33 -11.46 0.62
CA ALA A 59 0.46 -10.52 -0.17
C ALA A 59 1.89 -10.38 0.34
N VAL A 60 2.79 -10.07 -0.57
CA VAL A 60 4.10 -9.50 -0.24
C VAL A 60 3.99 -7.99 -0.36
N LEU A 61 4.16 -7.28 0.75
CA LEU A 61 4.16 -5.82 0.75
C LEU A 61 5.55 -5.31 0.45
N VAL A 62 5.68 -4.54 -0.62
CA VAL A 62 6.94 -3.88 -0.99
C VAL A 62 6.81 -2.39 -0.67
N SER A 63 7.65 -1.91 0.22
CA SER A 63 7.67 -0.51 0.64
C SER A 63 9.02 -0.11 1.20
N GLN A 64 9.16 1.15 1.59
CA GLN A 64 10.37 1.64 2.26
C GLN A 64 10.51 0.97 3.63
N GLY A 65 11.75 0.63 4.02
CA GLY A 65 12.03 -0.14 5.23
C GLY A 65 11.46 0.48 6.51
N TYR A 66 11.48 1.81 6.63
CA TYR A 66 10.91 2.51 7.78
C TYR A 66 9.37 2.48 7.83
N HIS A 67 8.70 2.34 6.68
CA HIS A 67 7.24 2.31 6.56
C HIS A 67 6.67 0.89 6.70
N LEU A 68 7.48 -0.11 6.40
CA LEU A 68 7.06 -1.50 6.28
C LEU A 68 6.46 -2.09 7.57
N PRO A 69 7.00 -1.84 8.79
CA PRO A 69 6.39 -2.36 10.02
C PRO A 69 4.96 -1.89 10.22
N ARG A 70 4.68 -0.62 9.96
CA ARG A 70 3.33 -0.05 10.04
C ARG A 70 2.40 -0.64 8.99
N ALA A 71 2.88 -0.80 7.76
CA ALA A 71 2.08 -1.39 6.68
C ALA A 71 1.70 -2.84 6.99
N LEU A 72 2.64 -3.64 7.48
CA LEU A 72 2.40 -5.02 7.90
C LEU A 72 1.41 -5.11 9.07
N TYR A 73 1.57 -4.25 10.07
CA TYR A 73 0.64 -4.20 11.20
C TYR A 73 -0.79 -3.95 10.74
N ILE A 74 -0.99 -2.97 9.85
CA ILE A 74 -2.32 -2.64 9.30
C ILE A 74 -2.86 -3.82 8.49
N ALA A 75 -2.08 -4.35 7.54
CA ALA A 75 -2.50 -5.42 6.65
C ALA A 75 -2.93 -6.68 7.42
N ASN A 76 -2.09 -7.15 8.34
CA ASN A 76 -2.39 -8.34 9.14
C ASN A 76 -3.56 -8.11 10.10
N SER A 77 -3.71 -6.90 10.67
CA SER A 77 -4.87 -6.54 11.50
C SER A 77 -6.18 -6.53 10.72
N LEU A 78 -6.15 -6.22 9.43
CA LEU A 78 -7.30 -6.29 8.53
C LEU A 78 -7.55 -7.72 8.01
N GLY A 79 -6.70 -8.68 8.36
CA GLY A 79 -6.83 -10.08 7.93
C GLY A 79 -6.28 -10.35 6.53
N LEU A 80 -5.39 -9.51 6.03
CA LEU A 80 -4.57 -9.78 4.85
C LEU A 80 -3.24 -10.39 5.33
N ASP A 81 -3.07 -11.70 5.16
CA ASP A 81 -1.83 -12.42 5.53
C ASP A 81 -0.64 -11.86 4.73
N SER A 82 0.26 -11.16 5.40
CA SER A 82 1.26 -10.36 4.71
C SER A 82 2.66 -10.56 5.25
N VAL A 83 3.61 -10.62 4.33
CA VAL A 83 5.04 -10.51 4.60
C VAL A 83 5.58 -9.24 3.92
N GLY A 84 6.71 -8.74 4.37
CA GLY A 84 7.26 -7.48 3.89
C GLY A 84 8.61 -7.64 3.21
N MET A 85 8.83 -6.82 2.18
CA MET A 85 10.11 -6.69 1.52
C MET A 85 10.46 -5.20 1.39
N ALA A 86 11.62 -4.80 1.92
CA ALA A 86 12.10 -3.44 1.75
C ALA A 86 12.56 -3.21 0.30
N GLY A 87 11.98 -2.18 -0.34
CA GLY A 87 12.31 -1.79 -1.72
C GLY A 87 13.37 -0.70 -1.82
N ASP A 88 13.86 -0.17 -0.70
CA ASP A 88 14.89 0.86 -0.70
C ASP A 88 16.28 0.23 -0.85
N LEU A 89 16.94 0.56 -1.94
CA LEU A 89 18.32 0.12 -2.23
C LEU A 89 19.37 0.81 -1.36
N ARG A 90 19.00 1.84 -0.59
CA ARG A 90 19.91 2.59 0.31
C ARG A 90 19.24 2.82 1.64
N LEU A 91 19.88 2.36 2.70
CA LEU A 91 19.56 2.79 4.07
C LEU A 91 19.88 4.28 4.19
N LYS A 92 18.89 5.14 3.97
CA LYS A 92 19.03 6.54 4.37
C LYS A 92 18.99 6.59 5.90
N PRO A 93 19.94 7.27 6.54
CA PRO A 93 19.85 7.51 7.98
C PRO A 93 18.51 8.16 8.28
N LYS A 94 17.76 7.63 9.24
CA LYS A 94 16.51 8.27 9.68
C LYS A 94 16.86 9.65 10.24
N ALA A 95 16.39 10.71 9.60
CA ALA A 95 16.37 12.00 10.26
C ALA A 95 15.38 11.92 11.43
N ASP A 96 15.68 12.55 12.57
CA ASP A 96 14.84 12.53 13.79
C ASP A 96 13.38 12.92 13.50
N TYR A 97 13.17 13.84 12.56
CA TYR A 97 11.83 14.23 12.10
C TYR A 97 11.02 13.07 11.48
N GLN A 98 11.65 12.19 10.70
CA GLN A 98 10.96 11.03 10.14
C GLN A 98 10.52 10.04 11.21
N SER A 99 11.32 9.89 12.26
CA SER A 99 11.00 9.01 13.38
C SER A 99 9.79 9.47 14.17
N VAL A 100 9.67 10.78 14.45
CA VAL A 100 8.51 11.38 15.15
C VAL A 100 7.25 11.26 14.28
N ARG A 101 7.36 11.51 12.98
CA ARG A 101 6.24 11.38 12.05
C ARG A 101 5.75 9.95 11.95
N GLU A 102 6.65 8.97 11.90
CA GLU A 102 6.27 7.55 11.86
C GLU A 102 5.62 7.11 13.17
N TRP A 103 6.13 7.53 14.32
CA TRP A 103 5.49 7.26 15.60
C TRP A 103 4.05 7.79 15.65
N ALA A 104 3.83 9.02 15.24
CA ALA A 104 2.49 9.60 15.16
C ALA A 104 1.58 8.84 14.17
N ALA A 105 2.14 8.38 13.05
CA ALA A 105 1.43 7.58 12.07
C ALA A 105 1.09 6.16 12.59
N GLU A 106 1.94 5.56 13.40
CA GLU A 106 1.67 4.28 14.07
C GLU A 106 0.53 4.40 15.09
N VAL A 107 0.55 5.45 15.92
CA VAL A 107 -0.53 5.74 16.86
C VAL A 107 -1.85 5.95 16.12
N LYS A 108 -1.84 6.74 15.03
CA LYS A 108 -3.02 6.93 14.19
C LYS A 108 -3.51 5.63 13.58
N ALA A 109 -2.62 4.77 13.09
CA ALA A 109 -2.99 3.47 12.53
C ALA A 109 -3.67 2.58 13.58
N PHE A 110 -3.13 2.53 14.80
CA PHE A 110 -3.74 1.79 15.92
C PHE A 110 -5.14 2.32 16.26
N LEU A 111 -5.30 3.63 16.36
CA LEU A 111 -6.59 4.26 16.66
C LEU A 111 -7.61 3.99 15.54
N ASN A 112 -7.20 4.09 14.30
CA ASN A 112 -8.06 3.80 13.15
C ASN A 112 -8.53 2.33 13.14
N LEU A 113 -7.64 1.40 13.42
CA LEU A 113 -7.99 -0.02 13.44
C LEU A 113 -8.97 -0.38 14.56
N LYS A 114 -8.85 0.27 15.72
CA LYS A 114 -9.56 -0.15 16.92
C LYS A 114 -10.79 0.69 17.24
N TYR A 115 -10.76 1.99 16.97
CA TYR A 115 -11.78 2.92 17.47
C TYR A 115 -12.42 3.80 16.38
N PHE A 116 -11.67 4.17 15.35
CA PHE A 116 -12.09 5.14 14.34
C PHE A 116 -11.73 4.65 12.94
N PRO A 117 -12.35 3.55 12.44
CA PRO A 117 -12.06 3.09 11.09
C PRO A 117 -12.43 4.20 10.09
N PRO A 118 -11.51 4.58 9.19
CA PRO A 118 -11.79 5.57 8.18
C PRO A 118 -12.80 5.05 7.16
N ASP A 119 -13.60 5.94 6.60
CA ASP A 119 -14.46 5.63 5.47
C ASP A 119 -13.60 5.28 4.26
N VAL A 120 -13.72 4.06 3.76
CA VAL A 120 -12.98 3.56 2.61
C VAL A 120 -13.88 3.47 1.40
N LEU A 121 -13.47 4.10 0.30
CA LEU A 121 -14.14 3.94 -0.99
C LEU A 121 -13.78 2.59 -1.59
N LEU A 122 -14.61 1.59 -1.35
CA LEU A 122 -14.37 0.24 -1.88
C LEU A 122 -14.67 0.17 -3.38
N GLY A 123 -15.80 0.72 -3.83
CA GLY A 123 -16.25 0.56 -5.22
C GLY A 123 -16.61 -0.88 -5.55
N ASP A 124 -16.66 -1.21 -6.85
CA ASP A 124 -16.98 -2.54 -7.31
C ASP A 124 -15.83 -3.53 -7.05
N MET A 125 -16.19 -4.78 -6.72
CA MET A 125 -15.21 -5.86 -6.58
C MET A 125 -14.53 -6.15 -7.92
N LYS A 126 -13.21 -6.21 -7.92
CA LYS A 126 -12.35 -6.56 -9.08
C LYS A 126 -11.32 -7.62 -8.67
N PRO A 127 -11.74 -8.86 -8.40
CA PRO A 127 -10.84 -9.89 -7.89
C PRO A 127 -9.68 -10.15 -8.86
N ILE A 128 -8.48 -10.18 -8.32
CA ILE A 128 -7.27 -10.58 -9.03
C ILE A 128 -7.23 -12.12 -9.02
N LYS A 129 -7.38 -12.71 -10.20
CA LYS A 129 -7.30 -14.18 -10.39
C LYS A 129 -5.85 -14.62 -10.63
#